data_71ebd7d27222e8811c1c66ef986d47c0
#
_entry.id   71ebd7d27222e8811c1c66ef986d47c0
#
_cell.length_a   1.000
_cell.length_b   1.000
_cell.length_c   1.000
_cell.angle_alpha   90.00
_cell.angle_beta   90.00
_cell.angle_gamma   90.00
#
_symmetry.space_group_name_H-M   'P 1'
#
loop_
_entity.id
_entity.type
_entity.pdbx_description
1 polymer ?
#
loop_
_entity_poly.entity_id
_entity_poly.type
_entity_poly.pdbx_seq_one_letter_code
_entity_poly.pdbx_strand_id
1 'polypeptide(L)'
;DRGVEERMDIVRALVGLGRGTREKERIKVRQPLSEVLVDGKYEALIGDLVPLIMEELNVKKVVFEQNLDQYMNFSLKPNFKTAGPVLGSKIKVFAAALGKEEPAAFIASVEAEGKTVMSLDGEEFEITKEFLDIRITAKEGFAVAMENNIFTILDTTLTPELIDEKVASLSCKAAVKGNDK
;
A
#
# COMPACT_ATOMS: atom_id res chain seq x y z
N ASP A 1 -10.62 14.80 -22.10
CA ASP A 1 -11.50 13.69 -21.81
C ASP A 1 -11.29 13.21 -20.36
N ARG A 2 -12.34 13.24 -19.56
CA ARG A 2 -12.29 12.88 -18.14
C ARG A 2 -11.80 11.45 -17.91
N GLY A 3 -12.19 10.51 -18.77
CA GLY A 3 -11.78 9.12 -18.62
C GLY A 3 -10.28 8.92 -18.76
N VAL A 4 -9.65 9.61 -19.70
CA VAL A 4 -8.19 9.54 -19.91
C VAL A 4 -7.45 10.21 -18.75
N GLU A 5 -7.94 11.36 -18.30
CA GLU A 5 -7.33 12.09 -17.18
C GLU A 5 -7.38 11.28 -15.89
N GLU A 6 -8.54 10.66 -15.60
CA GLU A 6 -8.71 9.81 -14.42
C GLU A 6 -7.75 8.61 -14.45
N ARG A 7 -7.63 7.96 -15.60
CA ARG A 7 -6.71 6.83 -15.79
C ARG A 7 -5.27 7.25 -15.56
N MET A 8 -4.85 8.36 -16.13
CA MET A 8 -3.49 8.89 -15.95
C MET A 8 -3.23 9.32 -14.52
N ASP A 9 -4.22 9.88 -13.84
CA ASP A 9 -4.09 10.27 -12.45
C ASP A 9 -3.87 9.05 -11.54
N ILE A 10 -4.60 7.96 -11.82
CA ILE A 10 -4.41 6.68 -11.10
C ILE A 10 -3.00 6.15 -11.33
N VAL A 11 -2.54 6.13 -12.58
CA VAL A 11 -1.19 5.66 -12.91
C VAL A 11 -0.12 6.50 -12.21
N ARG A 12 -0.26 7.82 -12.22
CA ARG A 12 0.66 8.72 -11.53
C ARG A 12 0.70 8.46 -10.02
N ALA A 13 -0.47 8.25 -9.42
CA ALA A 13 -0.58 7.94 -8.01
C ALA A 13 0.11 6.61 -7.69
N LEU A 14 -0.13 5.57 -8.48
CA LEU A 14 0.49 4.26 -8.31
C LEU A 14 2.01 4.33 -8.45
N VAL A 15 2.49 5.03 -9.48
CA VAL A 15 3.92 5.21 -9.72
C VAL A 15 4.57 5.99 -8.57
N GLY A 16 3.92 7.07 -8.14
CA GLY A 16 4.41 7.88 -7.02
C GLY A 16 4.50 7.09 -5.72
N LEU A 17 3.46 6.29 -5.43
CA LEU A 17 3.46 5.42 -4.25
C LEU A 17 4.56 4.36 -4.34
N GLY A 18 4.72 3.74 -5.51
CA GLY A 18 5.75 2.72 -5.72
C GLY A 18 7.15 3.28 -5.55
N ARG A 19 7.41 4.46 -6.09
CA ARG A 19 8.71 5.14 -5.95
C ARG A 19 8.97 5.51 -4.48
N GLY A 20 7.97 6.04 -3.80
CA GLY A 20 8.06 6.37 -2.38
C GLY A 20 8.34 5.14 -1.53
N THR A 21 7.72 4.01 -1.86
CA THR A 21 7.94 2.74 -1.18
C THR A 21 9.38 2.25 -1.39
N ARG A 22 9.90 2.35 -2.62
CA ARG A 22 11.29 2.00 -2.91
C ARG A 22 12.27 2.83 -2.08
N GLU A 23 12.01 4.13 -2.00
CA GLU A 23 12.85 5.05 -1.22
C GLU A 23 12.81 4.70 0.27
N LYS A 24 11.62 4.44 0.80
CA LYS A 24 11.42 4.03 2.19
C LYS A 24 12.16 2.73 2.52
N GLU A 25 12.11 1.76 1.61
CA GLU A 25 12.77 0.46 1.77
C GLU A 25 14.24 0.47 1.32
N ARG A 26 14.73 1.64 0.89
CA ARG A 26 16.10 1.84 0.41
C ARG A 26 16.47 0.95 -0.78
N ILE A 27 15.48 0.69 -1.64
CA ILE A 27 15.68 -0.07 -2.87
C ILE A 27 16.00 0.91 -4.00
N LYS A 28 17.16 0.77 -4.59
CA LYS A 28 17.58 1.64 -5.70
C LYS A 28 16.71 1.40 -6.93
N VAL A 29 16.43 2.46 -7.69
CA VAL A 29 15.62 2.39 -8.91
C VAL A 29 16.19 1.38 -9.92
N ARG A 30 17.51 1.22 -9.96
CA ARG A 30 18.19 0.27 -10.85
C ARG A 30 18.01 -1.18 -10.47
N GLN A 31 17.63 -1.45 -9.22
CA GLN A 31 17.36 -2.83 -8.79
C GLN A 31 15.97 -3.23 -9.28
N PRO A 32 15.86 -4.15 -10.25
CA PRO A 32 14.54 -4.62 -10.68
C PRO A 32 13.86 -5.44 -9.59
N LEU A 33 12.54 -5.32 -9.51
CA LEU A 33 11.73 -6.10 -8.59
C LEU A 33 10.83 -7.05 -9.38
N SER A 34 10.39 -8.13 -8.75
CA SER A 34 9.57 -9.15 -9.39
C SER A 34 8.24 -8.61 -9.87
N GLU A 35 7.50 -7.99 -8.96
CA GLU A 35 6.14 -7.56 -9.26
C GLU A 35 5.68 -6.44 -8.34
N VAL A 36 4.69 -5.71 -8.84
CA VAL A 36 3.91 -4.77 -8.03
C VAL A 36 2.47 -5.25 -8.05
N LEU A 37 1.82 -5.24 -6.89
CA LEU A 37 0.43 -5.63 -6.75
C LEU A 37 -0.43 -4.38 -6.63
N VAL A 38 -1.52 -4.37 -7.38
CA VAL A 38 -2.45 -3.25 -7.46
C VAL A 38 -3.85 -3.81 -7.25
N ASP A 39 -4.74 -3.02 -6.66
CA ASP A 39 -6.14 -3.42 -6.48
C ASP A 39 -6.77 -3.78 -7.83
N GLY A 40 -7.37 -4.96 -7.89
CA GLY A 40 -7.97 -5.48 -9.12
C GLY A 40 -9.05 -4.61 -9.72
N LYS A 41 -9.66 -3.73 -8.93
CA LYS A 41 -10.68 -2.79 -9.45
C LYS A 41 -10.13 -1.83 -10.51
N TYR A 42 -8.82 -1.63 -10.56
CA TYR A 42 -8.20 -0.74 -11.53
C TYR A 42 -7.83 -1.45 -12.84
N GLU A 43 -7.94 -2.77 -12.93
CA GLU A 43 -7.56 -3.52 -14.12
C GLU A 43 -8.28 -3.03 -15.38
N ALA A 44 -9.59 -2.81 -15.28
CA ALA A 44 -10.38 -2.31 -16.40
C ALA A 44 -10.01 -0.90 -16.84
N LEU A 45 -9.50 -0.09 -15.92
CA LEU A 45 -9.13 1.30 -16.18
C LEU A 45 -7.71 1.46 -16.72
N ILE A 46 -6.75 0.75 -16.15
CA ILE A 46 -5.33 0.96 -16.41
C ILE A 46 -4.59 -0.29 -16.92
N GLY A 47 -5.31 -1.36 -17.26
CA GLY A 47 -4.69 -2.58 -17.75
C GLY A 47 -3.84 -2.38 -19.00
N ASP A 48 -4.22 -1.47 -19.87
CA ASP A 48 -3.46 -1.11 -21.07
C ASP A 48 -2.24 -0.21 -20.79
N LEU A 49 -2.16 0.35 -19.58
CA LEU A 49 -1.05 1.20 -19.14
C LEU A 49 -0.01 0.44 -18.30
N VAL A 50 -0.20 -0.87 -18.15
CA VAL A 50 0.73 -1.75 -17.40
C VAL A 50 2.19 -1.59 -17.84
N PRO A 51 2.52 -1.60 -19.14
CA PRO A 51 3.92 -1.42 -19.57
C PRO A 51 4.55 -0.14 -19.04
N LEU A 52 3.79 0.93 -18.97
CA LEU A 52 4.26 2.21 -18.44
C LEU A 52 4.58 2.10 -16.95
N ILE A 53 3.73 1.44 -16.18
CA ILE A 53 3.95 1.22 -14.75
C ILE A 53 5.19 0.36 -14.52
N MET A 54 5.34 -0.70 -15.31
CA MET A 54 6.50 -1.59 -15.22
C MET A 54 7.81 -0.84 -15.48
N GLU A 55 7.83 0.01 -16.49
CA GLU A 55 9.00 0.80 -16.84
C GLU A 55 9.34 1.84 -15.76
N GLU A 56 8.34 2.56 -15.29
CA GLU A 56 8.52 3.61 -14.29
C GLU A 56 8.95 3.09 -12.92
N LEU A 57 8.43 1.92 -12.52
CA LEU A 57 8.76 1.31 -11.24
C LEU A 57 9.89 0.28 -11.31
N ASN A 58 10.35 -0.05 -12.51
CA ASN A 58 11.36 -1.09 -12.74
C ASN A 58 10.95 -2.42 -12.10
N VAL A 59 9.73 -2.87 -12.41
CA VAL A 59 9.21 -4.16 -11.98
C VAL A 59 8.97 -5.03 -13.20
N LYS A 60 9.07 -6.34 -13.01
CA LYS A 60 8.93 -7.31 -14.11
C LYS A 60 7.47 -7.56 -14.47
N LYS A 61 6.56 -7.31 -13.54
CA LYS A 61 5.15 -7.65 -13.70
C LYS A 61 4.27 -6.73 -12.86
N VAL A 62 3.08 -6.46 -13.35
CA VAL A 62 2.02 -5.81 -12.56
C VAL A 62 0.91 -6.84 -12.38
N VAL A 63 0.53 -7.08 -11.13
CA VAL A 63 -0.53 -8.02 -10.77
C VAL A 63 -1.71 -7.25 -10.24
N PHE A 64 -2.88 -7.49 -10.82
CA PHE A 64 -4.14 -6.95 -10.32
C PHE A 64 -4.75 -7.99 -9.38
N GLU A 65 -4.74 -7.71 -8.09
CA GLU A 65 -5.16 -8.66 -7.07
C GLU A 65 -6.46 -8.20 -6.42
N GLN A 66 -7.44 -9.09 -6.39
CA GLN A 66 -8.73 -8.81 -5.77
C GLN A 66 -8.65 -8.84 -4.25
N ASN A 67 -7.76 -9.65 -3.71
CA ASN A 67 -7.63 -9.83 -2.26
C ASN A 67 -6.24 -9.42 -1.80
N LEU A 68 -6.07 -8.13 -1.54
CA LEU A 68 -4.82 -7.55 -1.06
C LEU A 68 -4.49 -7.94 0.39
N ASP A 69 -5.49 -8.41 1.13
CA ASP A 69 -5.32 -8.81 2.53
C ASP A 69 -4.30 -9.94 2.71
N GLN A 70 -4.08 -10.72 1.65
CA GLN A 70 -3.07 -11.79 1.67
C GLN A 70 -1.65 -11.25 1.80
N TYR A 71 -1.43 -10.01 1.41
CA TYR A 71 -0.10 -9.40 1.32
C TYR A 71 0.16 -8.35 2.39
N MET A 72 -0.85 -7.98 3.15
CA MET A 72 -0.72 -6.96 4.19
C MET A 72 -1.50 -7.33 5.44
N ASN A 73 -1.03 -6.78 6.54
CA ASN A 73 -1.69 -6.91 7.84
C ASN A 73 -2.24 -5.56 8.25
N PHE A 74 -3.50 -5.54 8.64
CA PHE A 74 -4.13 -4.35 9.18
C PHE A 74 -4.11 -4.40 10.70
N SER A 75 -3.83 -3.26 11.30
CA SER A 75 -3.89 -3.11 12.76
C SER A 75 -4.81 -1.94 13.08
N LEU A 76 -5.80 -2.17 13.92
CA LEU A 76 -6.70 -1.14 14.41
C LEU A 76 -6.33 -0.76 15.83
N LYS A 77 -6.12 0.52 16.05
CA LYS A 77 -5.91 1.07 17.39
C LYS A 77 -6.80 2.29 17.56
N PRO A 78 -7.23 2.61 18.77
CA PRO A 78 -7.96 3.86 18.99
C PRO A 78 -7.04 5.05 18.82
N ASN A 79 -7.55 6.10 18.20
CA ASN A 79 -6.83 7.35 18.08
C ASN A 79 -7.12 8.17 19.34
N PHE A 80 -6.20 8.16 20.30
CA PHE A 80 -6.38 8.81 21.58
C PHE A 80 -6.54 10.34 21.49
N LYS A 81 -6.06 10.95 20.44
CA LYS A 81 -6.18 12.40 20.24
C LYS A 81 -7.60 12.84 19.90
N THR A 82 -8.29 12.06 19.07
CA THR A 82 -9.64 12.38 18.62
C THR A 82 -10.71 11.64 19.43
N ALA A 83 -10.48 10.39 19.77
CA ALA A 83 -11.42 9.57 20.52
C ALA A 83 -11.39 9.83 22.02
N GLY A 84 -10.23 10.16 22.58
CA GLY A 84 -10.07 10.42 24.00
C GLY A 84 -11.03 11.46 24.57
N PRO A 85 -11.09 12.67 23.98
CA PRO A 85 -12.03 13.71 24.47
C PRO A 85 -13.50 13.34 24.36
N VAL A 86 -13.86 12.49 23.38
CA VAL A 86 -15.25 12.05 23.15
C VAL A 86 -15.61 10.86 24.02
N LEU A 87 -14.75 9.85 24.08
CA LEU A 87 -15.01 8.61 24.78
C LEU A 87 -14.61 8.64 26.27
N GLY A 88 -13.66 9.48 26.61
CA GLY A 88 -13.19 9.62 27.99
C GLY A 88 -12.72 8.29 28.58
N SER A 89 -13.32 7.89 29.71
CA SER A 89 -12.98 6.63 30.39
C SER A 89 -13.32 5.38 29.58
N LYS A 90 -14.16 5.52 28.54
CA LYS A 90 -14.59 4.38 27.71
C LYS A 90 -13.60 4.03 26.60
N ILE A 91 -12.52 4.82 26.48
CA ILE A 91 -11.48 4.56 25.47
C ILE A 91 -10.86 3.15 25.62
N LYS A 92 -10.75 2.67 26.85
CA LYS A 92 -10.25 1.32 27.12
C LYS A 92 -11.19 0.25 26.60
N VAL A 93 -12.50 0.46 26.78
CA VAL A 93 -13.54 -0.43 26.26
C VAL A 93 -13.52 -0.44 24.75
N PHE A 94 -13.35 0.74 24.16
CA PHE A 94 -13.22 0.91 22.71
C PHE A 94 -11.99 0.17 22.16
N ALA A 95 -10.84 0.30 22.79
CA ALA A 95 -9.64 -0.43 22.41
C ALA A 95 -9.82 -1.94 22.45
N ALA A 96 -10.48 -2.44 23.52
CA ALA A 96 -10.78 -3.86 23.66
C ALA A 96 -11.75 -4.35 22.59
N ALA A 97 -12.78 -3.54 22.27
CA ALA A 97 -13.74 -3.86 21.24
C ALA A 97 -13.09 -3.92 19.85
N LEU A 98 -12.20 -2.97 19.53
CA LEU A 98 -11.45 -2.98 18.27
C LEU A 98 -10.57 -4.21 18.14
N GLY A 99 -10.01 -4.68 19.24
CA GLY A 99 -9.18 -5.88 19.25
C GLY A 99 -9.94 -7.17 18.91
N LYS A 100 -11.27 -7.16 19.08
CA LYS A 100 -12.15 -8.29 18.76
C LYS A 100 -12.65 -8.25 17.32
N GLU A 101 -12.60 -7.09 16.67
CA GLU A 101 -13.09 -6.94 15.31
C GLU A 101 -12.02 -7.37 14.31
N GLU A 102 -12.45 -7.88 13.16
CA GLU A 102 -11.53 -8.15 12.07
C GLU A 102 -11.15 -6.81 11.40
N PRO A 103 -9.86 -6.43 11.42
CA PRO A 103 -9.46 -5.09 10.97
C PRO A 103 -9.91 -4.75 9.55
N ALA A 104 -9.70 -5.64 8.59
CA ALA A 104 -10.04 -5.39 7.19
C ALA A 104 -11.55 -5.18 7.01
N ALA A 105 -12.38 -6.03 7.62
CA ALA A 105 -13.83 -5.93 7.53
C ALA A 105 -14.37 -4.68 8.22
N PHE A 106 -13.80 -4.33 9.36
CA PHE A 106 -14.19 -3.15 10.10
C PHE A 106 -13.87 -1.86 9.33
N ILE A 107 -12.66 -1.78 8.78
CA ILE A 107 -12.24 -0.65 7.94
C ILE A 107 -13.14 -0.50 6.72
N ALA A 108 -13.46 -1.61 6.05
CA ALA A 108 -14.35 -1.61 4.89
C ALA A 108 -15.74 -1.08 5.24
N SER A 109 -16.29 -1.47 6.39
CA SER A 109 -17.59 -0.99 6.86
C SER A 109 -17.58 0.51 7.14
N VAL A 110 -16.54 0.99 7.81
CA VAL A 110 -16.40 2.42 8.10
C VAL A 110 -16.24 3.24 6.83
N GLU A 111 -15.48 2.76 5.86
CA GLU A 111 -15.30 3.45 4.58
C GLU A 111 -16.57 3.46 3.74
N ALA A 112 -17.33 2.38 3.72
CA ALA A 112 -18.56 2.26 2.96
C ALA A 112 -19.67 3.18 3.46
N GLU A 113 -19.82 3.28 4.78
CA GLU A 113 -20.90 4.06 5.41
C GLU A 113 -20.44 5.40 5.99
N GLY A 114 -19.14 5.64 6.02
CA GLY A 114 -18.54 6.84 6.62
C GLY A 114 -18.46 6.80 8.14
N LYS A 115 -19.21 5.90 8.76
CA LYS A 115 -19.24 5.72 10.22
C LYS A 115 -19.80 4.36 10.57
N THR A 116 -19.52 3.89 11.76
CA THR A 116 -20.15 2.68 12.31
C THR A 116 -20.56 2.97 13.75
N VAL A 117 -21.56 2.26 14.23
CA VAL A 117 -22.01 2.37 15.60
C VAL A 117 -21.47 1.20 16.41
N MET A 118 -20.84 1.51 17.53
CA MET A 118 -20.32 0.50 18.45
C MET A 118 -20.96 0.69 19.82
N SER A 119 -21.34 -0.41 20.44
CA SER A 119 -21.82 -0.39 21.82
C SER A 119 -20.61 -0.55 22.75
N LEU A 120 -20.38 0.48 23.56
CA LEU A 120 -19.29 0.52 24.53
C LEU A 120 -19.89 0.66 25.93
N ASP A 121 -19.74 -0.37 26.72
CA ASP A 121 -20.22 -0.38 28.12
C ASP A 121 -21.72 0.00 28.26
N GLY A 122 -22.54 -0.48 27.31
CA GLY A 122 -23.98 -0.21 27.31
C GLY A 122 -24.40 1.09 26.63
N GLU A 123 -23.46 1.87 26.13
CA GLU A 123 -23.73 3.09 25.37
C GLU A 123 -23.31 2.94 23.92
N GLU A 124 -24.12 3.47 23.02
CA GLU A 124 -23.82 3.46 21.59
C GLU A 124 -23.05 4.73 21.21
N PHE A 125 -21.95 4.52 20.49
CA PHE A 125 -21.13 5.61 19.97
C PHE A 125 -20.97 5.48 18.46
N GLU A 126 -21.03 6.60 17.76
CA GLU A 126 -20.72 6.66 16.35
C GLU A 126 -19.20 6.76 16.20
N ILE A 127 -18.63 5.75 15.54
CA ILE A 127 -17.19 5.68 15.31
C ILE A 127 -16.91 6.01 13.85
N THR A 128 -16.13 7.04 13.65
CA THR A 128 -15.68 7.46 12.32
C THR A 128 -14.22 7.08 12.13
N LYS A 129 -13.74 7.19 10.91
CA LYS A 129 -12.34 6.93 10.59
C LYS A 129 -11.37 7.76 11.43
N GLU A 130 -11.80 8.95 11.84
CA GLU A 130 -11.00 9.86 12.69
C GLU A 130 -10.69 9.28 14.07
N PHE A 131 -11.57 8.42 14.59
CA PHE A 131 -11.35 7.75 15.88
C PHE A 131 -10.44 6.55 15.80
N LEU A 132 -10.04 6.18 14.60
CA LEU A 132 -9.24 4.99 14.35
C LEU A 132 -7.83 5.36 13.93
N ASP A 133 -6.86 4.70 14.54
CA ASP A 133 -5.47 4.72 14.08
C ASP A 133 -5.27 3.41 13.30
N ILE A 134 -5.41 3.50 12.00
CA ILE A 134 -5.29 2.35 11.10
C ILE A 134 -3.83 2.24 10.69
N ARG A 135 -3.21 1.12 11.03
CA ARG A 135 -1.84 0.82 10.61
C ARG A 135 -1.87 -0.35 9.64
N ILE A 136 -1.17 -0.18 8.54
CA ILE A 136 -1.02 -1.20 7.52
C ILE A 136 0.45 -1.59 7.50
N THR A 137 0.71 -2.88 7.70
CA THR A 137 2.06 -3.43 7.61
C THR A 137 2.08 -4.48 6.51
N ALA A 138 3.13 -4.47 5.70
CA ALA A 138 3.31 -5.49 4.68
C ALA A 138 3.78 -6.79 5.33
N LYS A 139 3.40 -7.91 4.73
CA LYS A 139 3.92 -9.21 5.11
C LYS A 139 5.39 -9.30 4.70
N GLU A 140 6.12 -10.26 5.26
CA GLU A 140 7.51 -10.48 4.95
C GLU A 140 7.73 -10.62 3.44
N GLY A 141 8.69 -9.88 2.90
CA GLY A 141 8.97 -9.86 1.47
C GLY A 141 8.16 -8.86 0.66
N PHE A 142 7.29 -8.09 1.31
CA PHE A 142 6.46 -7.08 0.64
C PHE A 142 6.59 -5.73 1.32
N ALA A 143 6.38 -4.67 0.56
CA ALA A 143 6.28 -3.32 1.07
C ALA A 143 4.99 -2.70 0.56
N VAL A 144 4.24 -2.05 1.44
CA VAL A 144 2.94 -1.46 1.10
C VAL A 144 2.97 0.06 1.23
N ALA A 145 2.31 0.73 0.30
CA ALA A 145 2.04 2.16 0.37
C ALA A 145 0.56 2.40 0.08
N MET A 146 -0.01 3.38 0.73
CA MET A 146 -1.41 3.76 0.54
C MET A 146 -1.56 5.28 0.54
N GLU A 147 -2.33 5.80 -0.41
CA GLU A 147 -2.71 7.21 -0.47
C GLU A 147 -4.08 7.31 -1.16
N ASN A 148 -5.00 8.06 -0.56
CA ASN A 148 -6.34 8.29 -1.12
C ASN A 148 -7.07 7.01 -1.53
N ASN A 149 -6.99 5.96 -0.68
CA ASN A 149 -7.57 4.64 -0.92
C ASN A 149 -6.94 3.86 -2.09
N ILE A 150 -5.81 4.32 -2.60
CA ILE A 150 -5.03 3.61 -3.61
C ILE A 150 -3.91 2.87 -2.90
N PHE A 151 -3.85 1.56 -3.10
CA PHE A 151 -2.83 0.70 -2.52
C PHE A 151 -1.83 0.26 -3.58
N THR A 152 -0.55 0.26 -3.21
CA THR A 152 0.51 -0.30 -4.03
C THR A 152 1.37 -1.19 -3.15
N ILE A 153 1.52 -2.45 -3.54
CA ILE A 153 2.32 -3.42 -2.82
C ILE A 153 3.47 -3.85 -3.72
N LEU A 154 4.70 -3.65 -3.26
CA LEU A 154 5.89 -4.08 -3.98
C LEU A 154 6.39 -5.38 -3.39
N ASP A 155 6.69 -6.34 -4.24
CA ASP A 155 7.41 -7.54 -3.85
C ASP A 155 8.89 -7.16 -3.73
N THR A 156 9.38 -7.07 -2.50
CA THR A 156 10.76 -6.67 -2.21
C THR A 156 11.72 -7.85 -2.20
N THR A 157 11.22 -9.07 -2.42
CA THR A 157 12.04 -10.26 -2.45
C THR A 157 12.97 -10.21 -3.66
N LEU A 158 14.27 -10.30 -3.39
CA LEU A 158 15.27 -10.31 -4.46
C LEU A 158 15.64 -11.75 -4.79
N THR A 159 15.37 -12.14 -6.05
CA THR A 159 15.79 -13.44 -6.56
C THR A 159 17.21 -13.32 -7.10
N PRO A 160 17.95 -14.45 -7.22
CA PRO A 160 19.28 -14.43 -7.86
C PRO A 160 19.28 -13.80 -9.25
N GLU A 161 18.23 -14.03 -10.04
CA GLU A 161 18.08 -13.45 -11.38
C GLU A 161 18.01 -11.91 -11.33
N LEU A 162 17.27 -11.34 -10.38
CA LEU A 162 17.15 -9.91 -10.22
C LEU A 162 18.46 -9.26 -9.77
N ILE A 163 19.20 -9.94 -8.91
CA ILE A 163 20.50 -9.49 -8.43
C ILE A 163 21.51 -9.55 -9.59
N ASP A 164 21.49 -10.59 -10.39
CA ASP A 164 22.38 -10.75 -11.55
C ASP A 164 22.15 -9.66 -12.59
N GLU A 165 20.92 -9.27 -12.86
CA GLU A 165 20.60 -8.15 -13.77
C GLU A 165 21.23 -6.85 -13.30
N LYS A 166 21.20 -6.59 -11.99
CA LYS A 166 21.83 -5.40 -11.41
C LYS A 166 23.35 -5.44 -11.55
N VAL A 167 23.96 -6.58 -11.26
CA VAL A 167 25.40 -6.78 -11.39
C VAL A 167 25.83 -6.62 -12.84
N ALA A 168 25.13 -7.21 -13.80
CA ALA A 168 25.41 -7.08 -15.22
C ALA A 168 25.36 -5.61 -15.66
N SER A 169 24.38 -4.85 -15.22
CA SER A 169 24.27 -3.42 -15.50
C SER A 169 25.48 -2.62 -14.96
N LEU A 170 25.92 -2.93 -13.75
CA LEU A 170 27.09 -2.30 -13.13
C LEU A 170 28.37 -2.68 -13.85
N SER A 171 28.52 -3.94 -14.25
CA SER A 171 29.69 -4.42 -15.01
C SER A 171 29.83 -3.72 -16.35
N CYS A 172 28.75 -3.51 -17.08
CA CYS A 172 28.74 -2.77 -18.33
C CYS A 172 29.25 -1.33 -18.16
N LYS A 173 28.84 -0.66 -17.09
CA LYS A 173 29.29 0.69 -16.80
C LYS A 173 30.76 0.76 -16.43
N ALA A 174 31.24 -0.20 -15.68
CA ALA A 174 32.65 -0.29 -15.32
C ALA A 174 33.54 -0.51 -16.56
N ALA A 175 33.10 -1.36 -17.49
CA ALA A 175 33.79 -1.61 -18.74
C ALA A 175 33.91 -0.36 -19.61
N VAL A 176 32.85 0.42 -19.71
CA VAL A 176 32.87 1.71 -20.45
C VAL A 176 33.87 2.69 -19.84
N LYS A 177 33.94 2.78 -18.54
CA LYS A 177 34.92 3.65 -17.87
C LYS A 177 36.36 3.16 -18.06
N GLY A 178 36.56 1.88 -18.22
CA GLY A 178 37.88 1.31 -18.43
C GLY A 178 38.49 1.62 -19.80
N ASN A 179 37.66 1.97 -20.78
CA ASN A 179 38.10 2.25 -22.13
C ASN A 179 38.54 3.72 -22.36
N ASP A 180 38.39 4.57 -21.35
CA ASP A 180 38.75 6.01 -21.42
C ASP A 180 40.20 6.30 -20.97
N LYS A 181 41.07 5.27 -20.97
CA LYS A 181 42.48 5.44 -20.67
C LYS A 181 43.33 5.41 -21.94
#